data_c7ce34e2dc6610e8a2e91af39adc9063
#
_entry.id   c7ce34e2dc6610e8a2e91af39adc9063
#
_cell.length_a   1.000
_cell.length_b   1.000
_cell.length_c   1.000
_cell.angle_alpha   90.00
_cell.angle_beta   90.00
_cell.angle_gamma   90.00
#
_symmetry.space_group_name_H-M   'P 1'
#
loop_
_entity.id
_entity.type
_entity.pdbx_description
1 polymer ?
#
loop_
_entity_poly.entity_id
_entity_poly.type
_entity_poly.pdbx_seq_one_letter_code
_entity_poly.pdbx_strand_id
1 'polypeptide(L)'
;MTVRWTRMLTAAVAVIALGVAVSACSTADTGDTAIQSADGAFPVVIDHIYGSTTIAEKPTRIVTLGVSDADAVIALGTVPVGNTGYAFYETGLGPWTDELVGDAPLTLLGSESEPNFELIASLAPDLITGLNAGFDEATYDRLSGIAPTIARPAGSAAYAVDREVATDTIARAMGERDRGEELNAQTDDALEQARNEHPEFSGRTAAVVLPYDGQFGAYLPGDARGTFVTSLGFEVPESIRAQDDGTNFFVPVSAENISMLAADLVLYLGTGDDIDVVAENPIFGTLDAARRDA
;
A
#
# COMPACT_ATOMS: atom_id res chain seq x y z
N MET A 1 -27.64 -73.25 22.71
CA MET A 1 -28.21 -72.85 23.98
C MET A 1 -28.67 -71.41 23.82
N THR A 2 -29.89 -71.20 23.31
CA THR A 2 -31.23 -71.03 23.99
C THR A 2 -31.09 -70.10 25.19
N VAL A 3 -31.77 -68.96 25.19
CA VAL A 3 -33.16 -68.57 25.53
C VAL A 3 -33.21 -67.06 25.45
N ARG A 4 -33.98 -66.40 24.67
CA ARG A 4 -35.41 -66.01 24.52
C ARG A 4 -36.04 -65.32 25.75
N TRP A 5 -36.82 -64.26 25.35
CA TRP A 5 -38.01 -63.66 25.99
C TRP A 5 -37.75 -62.38 26.84
N THR A 6 -38.59 -61.35 26.91
CA THR A 6 -39.93 -61.02 26.34
C THR A 6 -40.19 -59.53 26.58
N ARG A 7 -40.90 -58.88 25.66
CA ARG A 7 -41.99 -57.90 25.67
C ARG A 7 -42.51 -57.32 27.00
N MET A 8 -42.83 -55.99 26.99
CA MET A 8 -44.11 -55.33 27.30
C MET A 8 -43.92 -53.80 27.24
N LEU A 9 -44.48 -53.06 26.35
CA LEU A 9 -45.78 -52.41 26.19
C LEU A 9 -46.36 -51.75 27.48
N THR A 10 -46.53 -50.42 27.45
CA THR A 10 -47.73 -49.62 27.81
C THR A 10 -47.37 -48.13 27.67
N ALA A 11 -47.94 -47.39 26.80
CA ALA A 11 -49.23 -46.69 26.75
C ALA A 11 -49.19 -45.25 27.36
N ALA A 12 -49.26 -44.32 26.45
CA ALA A 12 -50.03 -43.04 26.38
C ALA A 12 -50.40 -42.27 27.67
N VAL A 13 -50.12 -40.95 27.66
CA VAL A 13 -51.10 -39.91 28.00
C VAL A 13 -50.73 -38.61 27.27
N ALA A 14 -51.65 -38.09 26.47
CA ALA A 14 -51.66 -36.78 25.87
C ALA A 14 -52.18 -35.78 26.91
N VAL A 15 -51.50 -34.60 27.06
CA VAL A 15 -52.09 -33.44 27.67
C VAL A 15 -51.90 -32.24 26.75
N ILE A 16 -53.00 -31.79 26.21
CA ILE A 16 -53.18 -30.54 25.51
C ILE A 16 -53.29 -29.43 26.60
N ALA A 17 -52.42 -28.43 26.51
CA ALA A 17 -52.62 -27.17 27.21
C ALA A 17 -52.52 -26.00 26.23
N LEU A 18 -53.66 -25.42 25.91
CA LEU A 18 -53.85 -24.09 25.31
C LEU A 18 -53.38 -23.02 26.26
N GLY A 19 -52.57 -22.05 25.79
CA GLY A 19 -52.15 -20.93 26.63
C GLY A 19 -51.61 -19.74 25.84
N VAL A 20 -52.51 -18.85 25.46
CA VAL A 20 -52.38 -17.38 25.37
C VAL A 20 -51.23 -16.77 24.57
N ALA A 21 -51.64 -16.20 23.44
CA ALA A 21 -50.87 -15.18 22.70
C ALA A 21 -50.76 -13.92 23.54
N VAL A 22 -49.54 -13.49 23.84
CA VAL A 22 -49.23 -12.13 24.27
C VAL A 22 -48.49 -11.47 23.11
N SER A 23 -49.19 -10.57 22.42
CA SER A 23 -48.57 -9.64 21.46
C SER A 23 -47.75 -8.62 22.25
N ALA A 24 -46.43 -8.76 22.21
CA ALA A 24 -45.50 -7.68 22.57
C ALA A 24 -45.03 -7.05 21.28
N CYS A 25 -45.48 -5.82 21.01
CA CYS A 25 -44.82 -4.93 20.07
C CYS A 25 -43.41 -4.65 20.59
N SER A 26 -42.40 -5.24 19.97
CA SER A 26 -41.02 -4.86 20.14
C SER A 26 -40.67 -3.96 18.97
N THR A 27 -40.35 -2.72 19.30
CA THR A 27 -39.70 -1.74 18.43
C THR A 27 -38.56 -2.39 17.68
N ALA A 28 -38.57 -2.23 16.34
CA ALA A 28 -37.48 -2.61 15.50
C ALA A 28 -36.24 -1.77 15.88
N ASP A 29 -35.37 -2.38 16.66
CA ASP A 29 -33.97 -1.96 16.75
C ASP A 29 -33.30 -2.45 15.48
N THR A 30 -33.04 -1.52 14.55
CA THR A 30 -32.17 -1.75 13.39
C THR A 30 -30.74 -1.86 13.90
N GLY A 31 -30.44 -2.94 14.60
CA GLY A 31 -29.10 -3.38 14.85
C GLY A 31 -28.52 -3.80 13.50
N ASP A 32 -27.60 -2.98 13.03
CA ASP A 32 -26.72 -3.27 11.94
C ASP A 32 -25.95 -4.57 12.28
N THR A 33 -26.49 -5.68 11.78
CA THR A 33 -25.83 -6.98 11.94
C THR A 33 -24.73 -7.00 10.90
N ALA A 34 -23.55 -6.56 11.28
CA ALA A 34 -22.33 -6.83 10.54
C ALA A 34 -22.27 -8.34 10.27
N ILE A 35 -22.54 -8.74 9.05
CA ILE A 35 -22.41 -10.11 8.58
C ILE A 35 -20.90 -10.38 8.54
N GLN A 36 -20.35 -10.89 9.65
CA GLN A 36 -19.01 -11.48 9.64
C GLN A 36 -19.11 -12.80 8.90
N SER A 37 -18.64 -12.82 7.67
CA SER A 37 -18.44 -14.04 6.91
C SER A 37 -17.41 -14.92 7.61
N ALA A 38 -17.80 -16.12 7.99
CA ALA A 38 -16.85 -17.18 8.34
C ALA A 38 -16.06 -17.54 7.07
N ASP A 39 -14.74 -17.58 7.17
CA ASP A 39 -13.74 -17.73 6.10
C ASP A 39 -13.40 -16.42 5.35
N GLY A 40 -13.30 -15.36 6.07
CA GLY A 40 -12.39 -14.24 5.80
C GLY A 40 -12.57 -13.44 4.54
N ALA A 41 -13.55 -13.70 3.68
CA ALA A 41 -13.45 -13.13 2.40
C ALA A 41 -14.26 -11.83 2.29
N PHE A 42 -15.51 -11.81 2.04
CA PHE A 42 -16.21 -10.59 1.63
C PHE A 42 -17.60 -10.52 2.26
N PRO A 43 -18.19 -9.33 2.46
CA PRO A 43 -17.65 -8.01 2.15
C PRO A 43 -16.51 -7.56 3.08
N VAL A 44 -15.55 -6.79 2.55
CA VAL A 44 -14.48 -6.14 3.31
C VAL A 44 -14.72 -4.64 3.33
N VAL A 45 -14.53 -4.00 4.47
CA VAL A 45 -14.57 -2.54 4.63
C VAL A 45 -13.16 -2.03 4.88
N ILE A 46 -12.73 -1.05 4.08
CA ILE A 46 -11.43 -0.39 4.20
C ILE A 46 -11.67 1.08 4.52
N ASP A 47 -11.19 1.51 5.68
CA ASP A 47 -11.19 2.92 6.09
C ASP A 47 -10.02 3.67 5.45
N HIS A 48 -10.25 4.91 5.02
CA HIS A 48 -9.25 5.77 4.40
C HIS A 48 -9.58 7.25 4.61
N ILE A 49 -8.73 8.16 4.12
CA ILE A 49 -8.84 9.60 4.39
C ILE A 49 -10.18 10.22 3.96
N TYR A 50 -10.87 9.65 2.98
CA TYR A 50 -12.17 10.13 2.46
C TYR A 50 -13.37 9.34 2.98
N GLY A 51 -13.20 8.55 4.04
CA GLY A 51 -14.25 7.74 4.65
C GLY A 51 -13.95 6.25 4.61
N SER A 52 -14.86 5.44 4.08
CA SER A 52 -14.66 4.00 3.95
C SER A 52 -15.21 3.45 2.64
N THR A 53 -14.58 2.42 2.12
CA THR A 53 -15.01 1.71 0.91
C THR A 53 -15.36 0.26 1.26
N THR A 54 -16.55 -0.17 0.83
CA THR A 54 -16.99 -1.57 0.95
C THR A 54 -16.70 -2.30 -0.35
N ILE A 55 -15.94 -3.40 -0.27
CA ILE A 55 -15.64 -4.31 -1.36
C ILE A 55 -16.50 -5.54 -1.15
N ALA A 56 -17.49 -5.75 -2.02
CA ALA A 56 -18.54 -6.75 -1.82
C ALA A 56 -18.10 -8.18 -2.12
N GLU A 57 -17.16 -8.35 -3.05
CA GLU A 57 -16.65 -9.65 -3.50
C GLU A 57 -15.18 -9.52 -3.95
N LYS A 58 -14.49 -10.64 -4.13
CA LYS A 58 -13.08 -10.67 -4.51
C LYS A 58 -12.87 -9.96 -5.85
N PRO A 59 -12.04 -8.89 -5.89
CA PRO A 59 -11.78 -8.17 -7.12
C PRO A 59 -10.92 -9.01 -8.07
N THR A 60 -11.17 -8.82 -9.36
CA THR A 60 -10.48 -9.51 -10.46
C THR A 60 -9.94 -8.54 -11.52
N ARG A 61 -10.42 -7.31 -11.53
CA ARG A 61 -10.06 -6.26 -12.50
C ARG A 61 -9.62 -5.00 -11.74
N ILE A 62 -8.37 -5.02 -11.31
CA ILE A 62 -7.82 -3.98 -10.44
C ILE A 62 -7.15 -2.90 -11.28
N VAL A 63 -7.47 -1.64 -11.00
CA VAL A 63 -6.73 -0.47 -11.46
C VAL A 63 -5.91 0.08 -10.31
N THR A 64 -4.62 0.35 -10.54
CA THR A 64 -3.71 0.92 -9.56
C THR A 64 -3.29 2.33 -9.95
N LEU A 65 -3.59 3.30 -9.09
CA LEU A 65 -3.23 4.72 -9.26
C LEU A 65 -2.08 5.15 -8.35
N GLY A 66 -1.85 4.44 -7.24
CA GLY A 66 -0.69 4.68 -6.39
C GLY A 66 0.60 4.24 -7.08
N VAL A 67 1.66 5.03 -6.93
CA VAL A 67 2.95 4.81 -7.62
C VAL A 67 3.50 3.40 -7.41
N SER A 68 3.38 2.84 -6.21
CA SER A 68 3.87 1.49 -5.85
C SER A 68 2.75 0.47 -5.61
N ASP A 69 1.48 0.84 -5.80
CA ASP A 69 0.36 -0.06 -5.50
C ASP A 69 0.37 -1.30 -6.39
N ALA A 70 0.83 -1.16 -7.65
CA ALA A 70 0.92 -2.27 -8.58
C ALA A 70 1.88 -3.37 -8.09
N ASP A 71 2.98 -3.01 -7.43
CA ASP A 71 3.94 -3.97 -6.89
C ASP A 71 3.26 -4.92 -5.89
N ALA A 72 2.46 -4.36 -4.97
CA ALA A 72 1.72 -5.16 -3.99
C ALA A 72 0.65 -6.03 -4.66
N VAL A 73 -0.13 -5.49 -5.61
CA VAL A 73 -1.16 -6.25 -6.36
C VAL A 73 -0.54 -7.42 -7.12
N ILE A 74 0.62 -7.21 -7.78
CA ILE A 74 1.34 -8.23 -8.54
C ILE A 74 1.93 -9.29 -7.61
N ALA A 75 2.55 -8.90 -6.49
CA ALA A 75 3.11 -9.82 -5.50
C ALA A 75 2.02 -10.70 -4.83
N LEU A 76 0.79 -10.18 -4.77
CA LEU A 76 -0.40 -10.91 -4.32
C LEU A 76 -1.02 -11.79 -5.42
N GLY A 77 -0.41 -11.87 -6.61
CA GLY A 77 -0.76 -12.80 -7.67
C GLY A 77 -1.78 -12.30 -8.69
N THR A 78 -2.02 -10.99 -8.77
CA THR A 78 -2.93 -10.41 -9.77
C THR A 78 -2.21 -9.34 -10.58
N VAL A 79 -2.28 -9.42 -11.91
CA VAL A 79 -1.78 -8.33 -12.77
C VAL A 79 -2.90 -7.29 -12.92
N PRO A 80 -2.67 -6.01 -12.59
CA PRO A 80 -3.68 -4.97 -12.75
C PRO A 80 -4.04 -4.77 -14.23
N VAL A 81 -5.29 -4.42 -14.51
CA VAL A 81 -5.74 -4.11 -15.89
C VAL A 81 -5.31 -2.71 -16.34
N GLY A 82 -4.98 -1.84 -15.40
CA GLY A 82 -4.46 -0.51 -15.64
C GLY A 82 -3.61 -0.04 -14.47
N ASN A 83 -2.54 0.69 -14.77
CA ASN A 83 -1.54 1.12 -13.81
C ASN A 83 -1.03 2.52 -14.15
N THR A 84 -0.83 3.36 -13.14
CA THR A 84 -0.08 4.61 -13.25
C THR A 84 1.42 4.33 -13.06
N GLY A 85 1.80 3.76 -11.94
CA GLY A 85 3.14 3.29 -11.62
C GLY A 85 4.26 4.32 -11.70
N TYR A 86 5.46 3.82 -12.01
CA TYR A 86 6.67 4.64 -12.04
C TYR A 86 6.85 5.35 -13.38
N ALA A 87 6.86 6.68 -13.38
CA ALA A 87 6.90 7.50 -14.60
C ALA A 87 8.17 7.30 -15.48
N PHE A 88 9.24 6.72 -14.92
CA PHE A 88 10.51 6.46 -15.63
C PHE A 88 10.59 5.08 -16.28
N TYR A 89 9.57 4.23 -16.17
CA TYR A 89 9.45 2.97 -16.90
C TYR A 89 8.33 3.05 -17.93
N GLU A 90 8.55 2.50 -19.14
CA GLU A 90 7.58 2.54 -20.24
C GLU A 90 6.23 1.87 -19.88
N THR A 91 6.28 0.84 -19.05
CA THR A 91 5.09 0.12 -18.58
C THR A 91 4.51 0.67 -17.27
N GLY A 92 5.22 1.63 -16.66
CA GLY A 92 4.95 2.05 -15.29
C GLY A 92 5.34 1.02 -14.22
N LEU A 93 5.94 -0.11 -14.61
CA LEU A 93 6.38 -1.19 -13.72
C LEU A 93 7.89 -1.33 -13.73
N GLY A 94 8.48 -1.66 -12.60
CA GLY A 94 9.90 -1.94 -12.50
C GLY A 94 10.25 -3.36 -12.99
N PRO A 95 11.51 -3.60 -13.42
CA PRO A 95 11.94 -4.89 -13.98
C PRO A 95 11.82 -6.06 -13.02
N TRP A 96 11.68 -5.82 -11.72
CA TRP A 96 11.42 -6.86 -10.73
C TRP A 96 10.04 -7.52 -10.85
N THR A 97 9.13 -6.95 -11.64
CA THR A 97 7.79 -7.50 -11.90
C THR A 97 7.72 -8.36 -13.17
N ASP A 98 8.72 -8.33 -14.04
CA ASP A 98 8.69 -8.91 -15.39
C ASP A 98 8.31 -10.39 -15.40
N GLU A 99 8.89 -11.20 -14.49
CA GLU A 99 8.58 -12.63 -14.40
C GLU A 99 7.14 -12.91 -13.93
N LEU A 100 6.57 -12.00 -13.13
CA LEU A 100 5.22 -12.16 -12.58
C LEU A 100 4.15 -11.66 -13.54
N VAL A 101 4.44 -10.65 -14.32
CA VAL A 101 3.52 -10.02 -15.28
C VAL A 101 3.50 -10.79 -16.61
N GLY A 102 4.67 -11.22 -17.10
CA GLY A 102 4.80 -11.90 -18.39
C GLY A 102 4.18 -11.08 -19.52
N ASP A 103 3.40 -11.75 -20.37
CA ASP A 103 2.70 -11.14 -21.51
C ASP A 103 1.27 -10.63 -21.14
N ALA A 104 0.94 -10.46 -19.87
CA ALA A 104 -0.39 -10.00 -19.47
C ALA A 104 -0.65 -8.57 -19.97
N PRO A 105 -1.85 -8.31 -20.53
CA PRO A 105 -2.17 -6.98 -21.01
C PRO A 105 -2.30 -5.98 -19.85
N LEU A 106 -1.54 -4.91 -19.90
CA LEU A 106 -1.55 -3.82 -18.94
C LEU A 106 -1.73 -2.50 -19.68
N THR A 107 -2.62 -1.63 -19.19
CA THR A 107 -2.82 -0.30 -19.75
C THR A 107 -2.13 0.74 -18.88
N LEU A 108 -1.18 1.50 -19.45
CA LEU A 108 -0.60 2.65 -18.77
C LEU A 108 -1.61 3.81 -18.75
N LEU A 109 -1.90 4.32 -17.55
CA LEU A 109 -2.95 5.32 -17.32
C LEU A 109 -2.45 6.78 -17.37
N GLY A 110 -1.15 6.99 -17.38
CA GLY A 110 -0.54 8.31 -17.26
C GLY A 110 -0.45 8.78 -15.81
N SER A 111 -0.59 10.09 -15.59
CA SER A 111 -0.44 10.68 -14.24
C SER A 111 -1.68 10.48 -13.37
N GLU A 112 -1.48 10.14 -12.11
CA GLU A 112 -2.55 10.07 -11.10
C GLU A 112 -3.05 11.45 -10.66
N SER A 113 -2.29 12.51 -10.89
CA SER A 113 -2.71 13.88 -10.58
C SER A 113 -3.77 14.40 -11.56
N GLU A 114 -3.82 13.84 -12.78
CA GLU A 114 -4.82 14.11 -13.79
C GLU A 114 -5.38 12.80 -14.39
N PRO A 115 -6.13 11.99 -13.61
CA PRO A 115 -6.59 10.68 -14.06
C PRO A 115 -7.50 10.77 -15.28
N ASN A 116 -7.24 9.94 -16.29
CA ASN A 116 -8.14 9.77 -17.41
C ASN A 116 -9.32 8.87 -17.02
N PHE A 117 -10.37 9.45 -16.46
CA PHE A 117 -11.55 8.72 -15.97
C PHE A 117 -12.26 7.90 -17.05
N GLU A 118 -12.26 8.36 -18.31
CA GLU A 118 -12.89 7.62 -19.42
C GLU A 118 -12.08 6.34 -19.73
N LEU A 119 -10.76 6.44 -19.74
CA LEU A 119 -9.88 5.29 -19.92
C LEU A 119 -10.04 4.31 -18.77
N ILE A 120 -10.02 4.79 -17.51
CA ILE A 120 -10.23 3.95 -16.33
C ILE A 120 -11.58 3.23 -16.41
N ALA A 121 -12.66 3.94 -16.70
CA ALA A 121 -14.00 3.36 -16.84
C ALA A 121 -14.06 2.31 -17.97
N SER A 122 -13.35 2.54 -19.09
CA SER A 122 -13.32 1.60 -20.21
C SER A 122 -12.66 0.25 -19.87
N LEU A 123 -11.80 0.24 -18.84
CA LEU A 123 -11.19 -0.99 -18.33
C LEU A 123 -12.15 -1.81 -17.47
N ALA A 124 -13.34 -1.28 -17.14
CA ALA A 124 -14.36 -1.89 -16.29
C ALA A 124 -13.74 -2.49 -15.01
N PRO A 125 -13.04 -1.70 -14.16
CA PRO A 125 -12.46 -2.19 -12.93
C PRO A 125 -13.54 -2.57 -11.92
N ASP A 126 -13.23 -3.53 -11.05
CA ASP A 126 -14.02 -3.89 -9.88
C ASP A 126 -13.35 -3.42 -8.56
N LEU A 127 -12.10 -2.90 -8.64
CA LEU A 127 -11.39 -2.21 -7.58
C LEU A 127 -10.44 -1.17 -8.18
N ILE A 128 -10.36 0.00 -7.53
CA ILE A 128 -9.33 1.02 -7.80
C ILE A 128 -8.52 1.21 -6.51
N THR A 129 -7.19 1.12 -6.59
CA THR A 129 -6.30 1.43 -5.47
C THR A 129 -5.56 2.74 -5.71
N GLY A 130 -5.40 3.51 -4.67
CA GLY A 130 -4.66 4.78 -4.69
C GLY A 130 -4.08 5.10 -3.32
N LEU A 131 -3.42 4.08 -2.69
CA LEU A 131 -2.81 4.28 -1.38
C LEU A 131 -1.61 5.22 -1.46
N ASN A 132 -0.71 4.98 -2.40
CA ASN A 132 0.46 5.83 -2.65
C ASN A 132 0.19 6.84 -3.79
N ALA A 133 -0.96 7.52 -3.72
CA ALA A 133 -1.37 8.59 -4.63
C ALA A 133 -1.67 9.89 -3.87
N GLY A 134 -1.68 11.00 -4.60
CA GLY A 134 -1.90 12.34 -4.06
C GLY A 134 -3.24 12.97 -4.45
N PHE A 135 -4.18 12.21 -5.05
CA PHE A 135 -5.45 12.77 -5.51
C PHE A 135 -6.31 13.34 -4.36
N ASP A 136 -7.10 14.33 -4.67
CA ASP A 136 -8.01 15.01 -3.76
C ASP A 136 -9.38 14.31 -3.64
N GLU A 137 -10.23 14.80 -2.74
CA GLU A 137 -11.58 14.25 -2.50
C GLU A 137 -12.46 14.31 -3.75
N ALA A 138 -12.36 15.37 -4.56
CA ALA A 138 -13.15 15.49 -5.78
C ALA A 138 -12.76 14.44 -6.83
N THR A 139 -11.48 14.11 -6.91
CA THR A 139 -10.96 13.02 -7.73
C THR A 139 -11.41 11.66 -7.18
N TYR A 140 -11.32 11.46 -5.85
CA TYR A 140 -11.84 10.26 -5.19
C TYR A 140 -13.32 10.02 -5.49
N ASP A 141 -14.16 11.04 -5.38
CA ASP A 141 -15.61 10.95 -5.67
C ASP A 141 -15.88 10.49 -7.11
N ARG A 142 -15.10 10.99 -8.05
CA ARG A 142 -15.23 10.58 -9.47
C ARG A 142 -14.78 9.13 -9.69
N LEU A 143 -13.69 8.71 -9.08
CA LEU A 143 -13.18 7.33 -9.15
C LEU A 143 -14.17 6.36 -8.52
N SER A 144 -14.73 6.72 -7.34
CA SER A 144 -15.73 5.93 -6.61
C SER A 144 -17.05 5.79 -7.39
N GLY A 145 -17.31 6.72 -8.30
CA GLY A 145 -18.42 6.60 -9.28
C GLY A 145 -18.18 5.57 -10.38
N ILE A 146 -16.93 5.10 -10.56
CA ILE A 146 -16.55 4.08 -11.54
C ILE A 146 -16.51 2.70 -10.88
N ALA A 147 -15.79 2.57 -9.77
CA ALA A 147 -15.63 1.32 -9.02
C ALA A 147 -15.31 1.61 -7.54
N PRO A 148 -15.46 0.61 -6.63
CA PRO A 148 -14.95 0.71 -5.27
C PRO A 148 -13.51 1.20 -5.29
N THR A 149 -13.23 2.33 -4.60
CA THR A 149 -11.93 3.00 -4.61
C THR A 149 -11.38 3.08 -3.19
N ILE A 150 -10.16 2.61 -2.97
CA ILE A 150 -9.45 2.78 -1.71
C ILE A 150 -8.36 3.85 -1.86
N ALA A 151 -8.34 4.80 -0.92
CA ALA A 151 -7.36 5.86 -0.84
C ALA A 151 -6.38 5.60 0.33
N ARG A 152 -5.40 6.48 0.50
CA ARG A 152 -4.44 6.38 1.62
C ARG A 152 -5.14 6.40 2.97
N PRO A 153 -4.59 5.75 3.99
CA PRO A 153 -5.10 5.81 5.36
C PRO A 153 -5.14 7.24 5.91
N ALA A 154 -6.10 7.51 6.80
CA ALA A 154 -6.15 8.77 7.51
C ALA A 154 -4.86 8.96 8.33
N GLY A 155 -4.28 10.16 8.27
CA GLY A 155 -3.03 10.49 8.96
C GLY A 155 -1.75 10.20 8.16
N SER A 156 -1.84 9.55 7.00
CA SER A 156 -0.70 9.40 6.09
C SER A 156 -0.59 10.61 5.15
N ALA A 157 0.62 11.10 4.93
CA ALA A 157 0.88 12.07 3.88
C ALA A 157 0.70 11.41 2.49
N ALA A 158 0.45 12.23 1.46
CA ALA A 158 0.42 11.74 0.09
C ALA A 158 1.79 11.13 -0.27
N TYR A 159 1.80 10.00 -0.99
CA TYR A 159 2.99 9.24 -1.42
C TYR A 159 3.88 8.70 -0.28
N ALA A 160 3.41 8.77 0.98
CA ALA A 160 4.16 8.33 2.15
C ALA A 160 3.36 7.34 3.01
N VAL A 161 2.65 6.43 2.38
CA VAL A 161 2.05 5.30 3.08
C VAL A 161 3.13 4.26 3.33
N ASP A 162 3.23 3.82 4.58
CA ASP A 162 4.16 2.76 4.96
C ASP A 162 3.93 1.48 4.13
N ARG A 163 5.03 0.79 3.75
CA ARG A 163 5.01 -0.41 2.92
C ARG A 163 4.11 -1.51 3.49
N GLU A 164 4.26 -1.79 4.79
CA GLU A 164 3.50 -2.85 5.44
C GLU A 164 2.02 -2.52 5.46
N VAL A 165 1.68 -1.25 5.78
CA VAL A 165 0.31 -0.75 5.79
C VAL A 165 -0.30 -0.82 4.38
N ALA A 166 0.45 -0.44 3.34
CA ALA A 166 -0.03 -0.51 1.97
C ALA A 166 -0.28 -1.96 1.54
N THR A 167 0.69 -2.85 1.79
CA THR A 167 0.58 -4.28 1.45
C THR A 167 -0.59 -4.94 2.20
N ASP A 168 -0.72 -4.73 3.51
CA ASP A 168 -1.84 -5.27 4.30
C ASP A 168 -3.20 -4.76 3.79
N THR A 169 -3.30 -3.46 3.51
CA THR A 169 -4.54 -2.86 3.05
C THR A 169 -4.96 -3.42 1.68
N ILE A 170 -4.03 -3.53 0.73
CA ILE A 170 -4.29 -4.11 -0.58
C ILE A 170 -4.62 -5.60 -0.45
N ALA A 171 -3.87 -6.35 0.35
CA ALA A 171 -4.12 -7.78 0.58
C ALA A 171 -5.51 -8.03 1.18
N ARG A 172 -5.93 -7.22 2.15
CA ARG A 172 -7.30 -7.28 2.70
C ARG A 172 -8.34 -6.96 1.64
N ALA A 173 -8.12 -5.93 0.83
CA ALA A 173 -9.01 -5.54 -0.25
C ALA A 173 -9.15 -6.64 -1.32
N MET A 174 -8.10 -7.43 -1.53
CA MET A 174 -8.07 -8.55 -2.48
C MET A 174 -8.50 -9.89 -1.87
N GLY A 175 -8.74 -9.97 -0.55
CA GLY A 175 -9.02 -11.23 0.15
C GLY A 175 -7.81 -12.16 0.25
N GLU A 176 -6.60 -11.60 0.22
CA GLU A 176 -5.31 -12.29 0.27
C GLU A 176 -4.52 -11.95 1.54
N ARG A 177 -5.22 -11.80 2.66
CA ARG A 177 -4.64 -11.32 3.92
C ARG A 177 -3.42 -12.11 4.36
N ASP A 178 -3.53 -13.44 4.42
CA ASP A 178 -2.44 -14.30 4.88
C ASP A 178 -1.21 -14.16 3.98
N ARG A 179 -1.44 -13.99 2.67
CA ARG A 179 -0.36 -13.75 1.71
C ARG A 179 0.29 -12.38 1.90
N GLY A 180 -0.49 -11.35 2.23
CA GLY A 180 0.03 -10.02 2.57
C GLY A 180 0.92 -10.05 3.82
N GLU A 181 0.47 -10.74 4.88
CA GLU A 181 1.25 -10.95 6.09
C GLU A 181 2.58 -11.69 5.80
N GLU A 182 2.54 -12.73 4.95
CA GLU A 182 3.74 -13.46 4.52
C GLU A 182 4.71 -12.57 3.72
N LEU A 183 4.22 -11.75 2.79
CA LEU A 183 5.05 -10.83 2.00
C LEU A 183 5.74 -9.78 2.89
N ASN A 184 5.01 -9.22 3.85
CA ASN A 184 5.56 -8.30 4.83
C ASN A 184 6.67 -8.95 5.65
N ALA A 185 6.40 -10.13 6.22
CA ALA A 185 7.39 -10.88 6.99
C ALA A 185 8.64 -11.22 6.18
N GLN A 186 8.50 -11.68 4.94
CA GLN A 186 9.63 -11.98 4.04
C GLN A 186 10.50 -10.73 3.78
N THR A 187 9.87 -9.57 3.61
CA THR A 187 10.60 -8.32 3.37
C THR A 187 11.34 -7.86 4.64
N ASP A 188 10.69 -7.97 5.80
CA ASP A 188 11.30 -7.60 7.08
C ASP A 188 12.49 -8.51 7.42
N ASP A 189 12.35 -9.82 7.21
CA ASP A 189 13.43 -10.79 7.37
C ASP A 189 14.63 -10.46 6.47
N ALA A 190 14.37 -10.08 5.21
CA ALA A 190 15.43 -9.70 4.26
C ALA A 190 16.15 -8.41 4.69
N LEU A 191 15.40 -7.39 5.15
CA LEU A 191 15.97 -6.14 5.66
C LEU A 191 16.75 -6.38 6.97
N GLU A 192 16.24 -7.22 7.86
CA GLU A 192 16.95 -7.59 9.10
C GLU A 192 18.24 -8.37 8.78
N GLN A 193 18.19 -9.31 7.84
CA GLN A 193 19.38 -10.03 7.40
C GLN A 193 20.43 -9.06 6.84
N ALA A 194 20.05 -8.16 5.93
CA ALA A 194 20.95 -7.16 5.35
C ALA A 194 21.59 -6.27 6.44
N ARG A 195 20.80 -5.81 7.41
CA ARG A 195 21.29 -5.02 8.54
C ARG A 195 22.29 -5.81 9.42
N ASN A 196 22.04 -7.11 9.63
CA ASN A 196 22.94 -7.97 10.42
C ASN A 196 24.25 -8.30 9.68
N GLU A 197 24.19 -8.40 8.35
CA GLU A 197 25.38 -8.60 7.50
C GLU A 197 26.24 -7.32 7.36
N HIS A 198 25.63 -6.14 7.59
CA HIS A 198 26.25 -4.82 7.45
C HIS A 198 26.18 -3.98 8.74
N PRO A 199 26.73 -4.47 9.85
CA PRO A 199 26.69 -3.73 11.12
C PRO A 199 27.38 -2.36 11.07
N GLU A 200 28.24 -2.13 10.07
CA GLU A 200 28.90 -0.85 9.81
C GLU A 200 27.95 0.27 9.36
N PHE A 201 26.71 -0.04 8.97
CA PHE A 201 25.72 0.97 8.64
C PHE A 201 25.16 1.66 9.88
N SER A 202 25.17 0.97 11.01
CA SER A 202 24.62 1.50 12.27
C SER A 202 25.34 2.77 12.72
N GLY A 203 24.57 3.83 12.93
CA GLY A 203 25.06 5.13 13.36
C GLY A 203 25.70 5.97 12.24
N ARG A 204 25.68 5.49 11.00
CA ARG A 204 26.01 6.30 9.81
C ARG A 204 24.77 6.98 9.26
N THR A 205 24.98 8.06 8.53
CA THR A 205 23.92 8.82 7.90
C THR A 205 23.76 8.48 6.43
N ALA A 206 22.50 8.38 5.94
CA ALA A 206 22.18 8.24 4.53
C ALA A 206 21.13 9.26 4.10
N ALA A 207 21.39 9.97 3.01
CA ALA A 207 20.44 10.86 2.35
C ALA A 207 19.99 10.24 1.03
N VAL A 208 18.68 10.09 0.82
CA VAL A 208 18.12 9.70 -0.47
C VAL A 208 17.62 10.94 -1.18
N VAL A 209 18.05 11.15 -2.40
CA VAL A 209 17.93 12.42 -3.13
C VAL A 209 17.41 12.18 -4.54
N LEU A 210 16.58 13.08 -5.06
CA LEU A 210 16.10 13.06 -6.44
C LEU A 210 16.31 14.44 -7.11
N PRO A 211 16.34 14.53 -8.45
CA PRO A 211 16.22 15.81 -9.13
C PRO A 211 14.81 16.36 -8.95
N TYR A 212 14.69 17.64 -8.66
CA TYR A 212 13.41 18.30 -8.44
C TYR A 212 13.46 19.76 -8.89
N ASP A 213 12.75 20.10 -9.96
CA ASP A 213 12.61 21.48 -10.47
C ASP A 213 13.93 22.27 -10.53
N GLY A 214 14.97 21.66 -11.12
CA GLY A 214 16.32 22.26 -11.22
C GLY A 214 17.08 22.36 -9.89
N GLN A 215 16.56 21.73 -8.84
CA GLN A 215 17.13 21.62 -7.50
C GLN A 215 17.21 20.15 -7.09
N PHE A 216 17.34 19.87 -5.81
CA PHE A 216 17.29 18.53 -5.25
C PHE A 216 16.08 18.40 -4.33
N GLY A 217 15.52 17.20 -4.24
CA GLY A 217 14.58 16.79 -3.21
C GLY A 217 15.24 15.77 -2.30
N ALA A 218 15.21 15.99 -0.99
CA ALA A 218 15.71 15.02 0.00
C ALA A 218 14.53 14.31 0.65
N TYR A 219 14.48 12.99 0.58
CA TYR A 219 13.39 12.20 1.15
C TYR A 219 13.41 12.21 2.67
N LEU A 220 12.22 12.34 3.27
CA LEU A 220 12.02 12.33 4.71
C LEU A 220 11.97 10.89 5.26
N PRO A 221 12.23 10.69 6.57
CA PRO A 221 12.22 9.34 7.17
C PRO A 221 10.90 8.57 7.01
N GLY A 222 9.76 9.27 6.97
CA GLY A 222 8.42 8.67 6.80
C GLY A 222 8.09 8.24 5.37
N ASP A 223 8.91 8.61 4.39
CA ASP A 223 8.78 8.13 3.02
C ASP A 223 9.37 6.72 2.87
N ALA A 224 8.88 5.92 1.92
CA ALA A 224 9.35 4.56 1.69
C ALA A 224 10.87 4.48 1.47
N ARG A 225 11.49 5.48 0.83
CA ARG A 225 12.93 5.55 0.56
C ARG A 225 13.73 5.92 1.81
N GLY A 226 13.19 6.83 2.64
CA GLY A 226 13.72 7.13 3.97
C GLY A 226 13.62 5.93 4.91
N THR A 227 12.45 5.27 4.93
CA THR A 227 12.21 4.03 5.69
C THR A 227 13.17 2.93 5.27
N PHE A 228 13.42 2.76 3.96
CA PHE A 228 14.36 1.75 3.45
C PHE A 228 15.76 1.90 4.05
N VAL A 229 16.35 3.10 3.97
CA VAL A 229 17.70 3.31 4.52
C VAL A 229 17.75 3.17 6.04
N THR A 230 16.69 3.59 6.76
CA THR A 230 16.63 3.42 8.22
C THR A 230 16.43 1.97 8.62
N SER A 231 15.73 1.16 7.84
CA SER A 231 15.60 -0.29 8.05
C SER A 231 16.93 -1.03 7.93
N LEU A 232 17.87 -0.51 7.14
CA LEU A 232 19.24 -1.03 7.03
C LEU A 232 20.18 -0.56 8.16
N GLY A 233 19.71 0.34 9.04
CA GLY A 233 20.47 0.83 10.19
C GLY A 233 21.11 2.20 10.01
N PHE A 234 20.91 2.86 8.88
CA PHE A 234 21.31 4.25 8.69
C PHE A 234 20.37 5.21 9.43
N GLU A 235 20.88 6.42 9.66
CA GLU A 235 20.07 7.55 10.09
C GLU A 235 19.92 8.56 8.95
N VAL A 236 18.71 9.09 8.74
CA VAL A 236 18.54 10.26 7.84
C VAL A 236 19.20 11.47 8.52
N PRO A 237 20.00 12.30 7.82
CA PRO A 237 20.65 13.45 8.42
C PRO A 237 19.70 14.38 9.19
N GLU A 238 20.13 14.89 10.35
CA GLU A 238 19.33 15.79 11.18
C GLU A 238 18.89 17.03 10.43
N SER A 239 19.73 17.55 9.51
CA SER A 239 19.40 18.68 8.63
C SER A 239 18.15 18.45 7.77
N ILE A 240 17.88 17.20 7.40
CA ILE A 240 16.70 16.77 6.66
C ILE A 240 15.56 16.47 7.63
N ARG A 241 15.79 15.68 8.67
CA ARG A 241 14.76 15.29 9.67
C ARG A 241 14.10 16.49 10.34
N ALA A 242 14.89 17.53 10.64
CA ALA A 242 14.38 18.76 11.26
C ALA A 242 13.41 19.56 10.38
N GLN A 243 13.27 19.21 9.09
CA GLN A 243 12.33 19.84 8.17
C GLN A 243 11.00 19.06 8.07
N ASP A 244 10.90 17.92 8.73
CA ASP A 244 9.70 17.09 8.71
C ASP A 244 8.59 17.75 9.53
N ASP A 245 7.54 18.20 8.86
CA ASP A 245 6.33 18.78 9.47
C ASP A 245 5.14 17.81 9.44
N GLY A 246 5.36 16.54 9.01
CA GLY A 246 4.35 15.49 8.90
C GLY A 246 3.40 15.65 7.72
N THR A 247 3.63 16.61 6.82
CA THR A 247 2.73 16.86 5.67
C THR A 247 3.34 16.50 4.33
N ASN A 248 4.67 16.47 4.24
CA ASN A 248 5.42 16.20 3.03
C ASN A 248 6.17 14.87 3.11
N PHE A 249 6.58 14.34 1.97
CA PHE A 249 7.39 13.13 1.88
C PHE A 249 8.85 13.43 1.52
N PHE A 250 9.15 14.66 1.08
CA PHE A 250 10.49 15.14 0.78
C PHE A 250 10.64 16.64 1.09
N VAL A 251 11.87 17.12 1.14
CA VAL A 251 12.23 18.54 1.35
C VAL A 251 12.95 19.04 0.11
N PRO A 252 12.51 20.17 -0.50
CA PRO A 252 13.28 20.84 -1.55
C PRO A 252 14.60 21.37 -1.01
N VAL A 253 15.70 21.10 -1.71
CA VAL A 253 17.05 21.54 -1.35
C VAL A 253 17.65 22.32 -2.50
N SER A 254 17.76 23.64 -2.34
CA SER A 254 18.40 24.50 -3.33
C SER A 254 19.92 24.27 -3.38
N ALA A 255 20.54 24.67 -4.49
CA ALA A 255 21.99 24.59 -4.64
C ALA A 255 22.76 25.30 -3.49
N GLU A 256 22.22 26.38 -2.96
CA GLU A 256 22.83 27.12 -1.83
C GLU A 256 22.78 26.34 -0.51
N ASN A 257 21.78 25.45 -0.36
CA ASN A 257 21.54 24.62 0.82
C ASN A 257 22.03 23.18 0.67
N ILE A 258 22.85 22.88 -0.34
CA ILE A 258 23.33 21.53 -0.64
C ILE A 258 23.98 20.83 0.56
N SER A 259 24.53 21.60 1.50
CA SER A 259 25.08 21.04 2.75
C SER A 259 24.06 20.30 3.61
N MET A 260 22.76 20.50 3.40
CA MET A 260 21.70 19.71 4.04
C MET A 260 21.78 18.24 3.66
N LEU A 261 22.34 17.93 2.48
CA LEU A 261 22.52 16.56 1.96
C LEU A 261 23.79 15.91 2.49
N ALA A 262 24.57 16.58 3.35
CA ALA A 262 25.79 16.01 3.90
C ALA A 262 25.49 14.77 4.74
N ALA A 263 25.94 13.62 4.26
CA ALA A 263 25.74 12.30 4.85
C ALA A 263 26.97 11.41 4.59
N ASP A 264 27.05 10.28 5.28
CA ASP A 264 28.06 9.25 5.00
C ASP A 264 27.81 8.56 3.65
N LEU A 265 26.53 8.41 3.29
CA LEU A 265 26.06 7.89 2.01
C LEU A 265 25.03 8.84 1.41
N VAL A 266 25.13 9.11 0.11
CA VAL A 266 24.10 9.81 -0.65
C VAL A 266 23.64 8.90 -1.78
N LEU A 267 22.37 8.49 -1.75
CA LEU A 267 21.71 7.72 -2.79
C LEU A 267 20.95 8.70 -3.70
N TYR A 268 21.46 8.87 -4.91
CA TYR A 268 20.80 9.72 -5.90
C TYR A 268 19.90 8.90 -6.82
N LEU A 269 18.61 9.23 -6.85
CA LEU A 269 17.60 8.57 -7.68
C LEU A 269 17.40 9.38 -8.96
N GLY A 270 18.21 9.10 -9.97
CA GLY A 270 18.12 9.68 -11.30
C GLY A 270 18.17 8.61 -12.36
N THR A 271 17.83 8.97 -13.59
CA THR A 271 17.86 8.08 -14.76
C THR A 271 18.75 8.70 -15.85
N GLY A 272 19.54 7.86 -16.51
CA GLY A 272 20.31 8.26 -17.69
C GLY A 272 21.15 9.54 -17.47
N ASP A 273 20.85 10.58 -18.25
CA ASP A 273 21.58 11.85 -18.26
C ASP A 273 21.52 12.61 -16.92
N ASP A 274 20.52 12.34 -16.05
CA ASP A 274 20.41 12.99 -14.74
C ASP A 274 21.59 12.63 -13.82
N ILE A 275 22.11 11.42 -13.92
CA ILE A 275 23.26 10.96 -13.13
C ILE A 275 24.52 11.73 -13.53
N ASP A 276 24.74 11.92 -14.83
CA ASP A 276 25.88 12.67 -15.34
C ASP A 276 25.81 14.15 -14.93
N VAL A 277 24.61 14.75 -14.98
CA VAL A 277 24.39 16.13 -14.52
C VAL A 277 24.74 16.30 -13.04
N VAL A 278 24.45 15.32 -12.20
CA VAL A 278 24.79 15.37 -10.78
C VAL A 278 26.27 15.12 -10.55
N ALA A 279 26.86 14.13 -11.25
CA ALA A 279 28.27 13.82 -11.14
C ALA A 279 29.15 15.02 -11.57
N GLU A 280 28.71 15.78 -12.58
CA GLU A 280 29.38 16.98 -13.07
C GLU A 280 29.04 18.26 -12.28
N ASN A 281 28.05 18.20 -11.38
CA ASN A 281 27.65 19.37 -10.60
C ASN A 281 28.72 19.72 -9.55
N PRO A 282 29.39 20.90 -9.70
CA PRO A 282 30.50 21.25 -8.81
C PRO A 282 30.05 21.44 -7.34
N ILE A 283 28.77 21.76 -7.11
CA ILE A 283 28.23 21.94 -5.77
C ILE A 283 28.00 20.57 -5.12
N PHE A 284 27.44 19.60 -5.86
CA PHE A 284 27.28 18.21 -5.40
C PHE A 284 28.64 17.59 -5.07
N GLY A 285 29.65 17.84 -5.90
CA GLY A 285 31.05 17.44 -5.65
C GLY A 285 31.68 18.06 -4.38
N THR A 286 31.03 19.01 -3.69
CA THR A 286 31.47 19.50 -2.36
C THR A 286 31.11 18.57 -1.22
N LEU A 287 30.14 17.68 -1.41
CA LEU A 287 29.73 16.70 -0.38
C LEU A 287 30.85 15.69 -0.13
N ASP A 288 31.08 15.36 1.13
CA ASP A 288 32.11 14.40 1.52
C ASP A 288 31.86 12.98 0.96
N ALA A 289 30.60 12.58 0.81
CA ALA A 289 30.21 11.33 0.17
C ALA A 289 30.68 11.30 -1.30
N ALA A 290 30.45 12.35 -2.07
CA ALA A 290 30.86 12.44 -3.47
C ALA A 290 32.38 12.42 -3.65
N ARG A 291 33.15 12.87 -2.64
CA ARG A 291 34.62 12.89 -2.68
C ARG A 291 35.28 11.55 -2.34
N ARG A 292 34.53 10.62 -1.78
CA ARG A 292 35.03 9.31 -1.33
C ARG A 292 34.86 8.20 -2.35
N ASP A 293 34.40 8.52 -3.57
CA ASP A 293 34.06 7.54 -4.62
C ASP A 293 33.10 6.44 -4.11
N ALA A 294 32.15 6.82 -3.25
CA ALA A 294 31.20 5.93 -2.60
C ALA A 294 29.87 5.86 -3.39
#